data_32575fd989bd1cd7fab9d87e46278d2f
#
_entry.id   32575fd989bd1cd7fab9d87e46278d2f
#
_cell.length_a   1.000
_cell.length_b   1.000
_cell.length_c   1.000
_cell.angle_alpha   90.00
_cell.angle_beta   90.00
_cell.angle_gamma   90.00
#
_symmetry.space_group_name_H-M   'P 1'
#
loop_
_entity.id
_entity.type
_entity.pdbx_description
1 polymer ?
#
loop_
_entity_poly.entity_id
_entity_poly.type
_entity_poly.pdbx_seq_one_letter_code
_entity_poly.pdbx_strand_id
1 'polypeptide(L)'
;MFCSHCGKEIQPGTKFCPACGADVSAQTQVTESANKVFQSAEGELTSAVNEVRDTIQKGDTVYAGERLTDNRGLISYILLSIITCGIYSYYFVYKMAHDVNIACSGDGQETGGLLQYILLSIVTCGLYSLYWEYKLGNRLAANAPRYGMTFQENGTTILMWRLFGALLCFVGTFVGTNIL
;
A
#
# COMPACT_ATOMS: atom_id res chain seq x y z
N MET A 1 -27.73 6.70 13.67
CA MET A 1 -27.78 5.52 12.79
C MET A 1 -29.20 4.96 12.79
N PHE A 2 -29.54 4.12 11.79
CA PHE A 2 -30.90 3.59 11.68
C PHE A 2 -30.93 2.09 12.02
N CYS A 3 -31.98 1.65 12.68
CA CYS A 3 -32.20 0.25 13.00
C CYS A 3 -32.51 -0.54 11.72
N SER A 4 -31.75 -1.61 11.44
CA SER A 4 -31.97 -2.46 10.26
C SER A 4 -33.31 -3.23 10.30
N HIS A 5 -33.93 -3.36 11.48
CA HIS A 5 -35.15 -4.12 11.64
C HIS A 5 -36.42 -3.25 11.51
N CYS A 6 -36.43 -2.02 12.01
CA CYS A 6 -37.62 -1.14 12.00
C CYS A 6 -37.40 0.23 11.33
N GLY A 7 -36.21 0.55 10.86
CA GLY A 7 -35.88 1.81 10.18
C GLY A 7 -35.86 3.06 11.05
N LYS A 8 -36.14 2.96 12.37
CA LYS A 8 -36.09 4.14 13.25
C LYS A 8 -34.66 4.53 13.61
N GLU A 9 -34.48 5.82 13.83
CA GLU A 9 -33.20 6.39 14.23
C GLU A 9 -32.87 5.98 15.69
N ILE A 10 -31.65 5.51 15.89
CA ILE A 10 -31.11 5.09 17.18
C ILE A 10 -29.79 5.81 17.47
N GLN A 11 -29.54 6.09 18.73
CA GLN A 11 -28.28 6.70 19.15
C GLN A 11 -27.10 5.73 19.00
N PRO A 12 -25.93 6.20 18.58
CA PRO A 12 -24.73 5.36 18.52
C PRO A 12 -24.37 4.83 19.92
N GLY A 13 -24.02 3.54 20.00
CA GLY A 13 -23.66 2.88 21.25
C GLY A 13 -24.80 2.16 21.98
N THR A 14 -26.04 2.21 21.49
CA THR A 14 -27.15 1.43 22.07
C THR A 14 -27.07 -0.04 21.65
N LYS A 15 -27.21 -0.94 22.61
CA LYS A 15 -27.18 -2.39 22.34
C LYS A 15 -28.53 -2.92 21.79
N PHE A 16 -29.64 -2.28 22.14
CA PHE A 16 -30.97 -2.67 21.73
C PHE A 16 -31.74 -1.46 21.19
N CYS A 17 -32.51 -1.69 20.12
CA CYS A 17 -33.36 -0.63 19.57
C CYS A 17 -34.50 -0.29 20.54
N PRO A 18 -34.66 0.98 20.96
CA PRO A 18 -35.71 1.37 21.91
C PRO A 18 -37.14 1.25 21.34
N ALA A 19 -37.27 1.13 20.02
CA ALA A 19 -38.56 1.08 19.34
C ALA A 19 -39.04 -0.33 19.05
N CYS A 20 -38.15 -1.30 18.76
CA CYS A 20 -38.52 -2.66 18.39
C CYS A 20 -37.81 -3.74 19.22
N GLY A 21 -36.92 -3.38 20.15
CA GLY A 21 -36.19 -4.33 20.99
C GLY A 21 -35.13 -5.19 20.30
N ALA A 22 -34.89 -5.00 18.99
CA ALA A 22 -33.90 -5.77 18.26
C ALA A 22 -32.48 -5.47 18.73
N ASP A 23 -31.63 -6.49 18.79
CA ASP A 23 -30.21 -6.34 19.12
C ASP A 23 -29.47 -5.68 17.95
N VAL A 24 -28.84 -4.54 18.22
CA VAL A 24 -28.08 -3.74 17.24
C VAL A 24 -26.60 -3.68 17.58
N SER A 25 -26.12 -4.49 18.52
CA SER A 25 -24.74 -4.53 18.99
C SER A 25 -23.76 -4.91 17.87
N ALA A 26 -24.11 -5.86 17.02
CA ALA A 26 -23.30 -6.25 15.87
C ALA A 26 -23.15 -5.11 14.84
N GLN A 27 -24.22 -4.35 14.63
CA GLN A 27 -24.23 -3.21 13.72
C GLN A 27 -23.33 -2.06 14.22
N THR A 28 -23.29 -1.84 15.53
CA THR A 28 -22.42 -0.83 16.16
C THR A 28 -20.95 -1.21 16.04
N GLN A 29 -20.61 -2.49 16.24
CA GLN A 29 -19.22 -2.97 16.10
C GLN A 29 -18.68 -2.85 14.67
N VAL A 30 -19.49 -3.17 13.67
CA VAL A 30 -19.11 -3.04 12.26
C VAL A 30 -18.87 -1.57 11.89
N THR A 31 -19.73 -0.66 12.37
CA THR A 31 -19.60 0.78 12.11
C THR A 31 -18.35 1.37 12.80
N GLU A 32 -18.06 0.97 14.03
CA GLU A 32 -16.85 1.40 14.74
C GLU A 32 -15.57 0.89 14.07
N SER A 33 -15.56 -0.35 13.65
CA SER A 33 -14.42 -0.94 12.93
C SER A 33 -14.21 -0.24 11.57
N ALA A 34 -15.27 0.01 10.83
CA ALA A 34 -15.22 0.75 9.58
C ALA A 34 -14.69 2.19 9.79
N ASN A 35 -15.19 2.90 10.81
CA ASN A 35 -14.73 4.25 11.12
C ASN A 35 -13.25 4.29 11.51
N LYS A 36 -12.75 3.32 12.27
CA LYS A 36 -11.32 3.23 12.60
C LYS A 36 -10.46 3.04 11.34
N VAL A 37 -10.90 2.19 10.43
CA VAL A 37 -10.20 1.96 9.15
C VAL A 37 -10.21 3.22 8.30
N PHE A 38 -11.35 3.92 8.20
CA PHE A 38 -11.44 5.18 7.48
C PHE A 38 -10.55 6.28 8.08
N GLN A 39 -10.56 6.46 9.39
CA GLN A 39 -9.71 7.44 10.06
C GLN A 39 -8.22 7.13 9.88
N SER A 40 -7.84 5.86 9.93
CA SER A 40 -6.46 5.45 9.64
C SER A 40 -6.08 5.76 8.18
N ALA A 41 -6.97 5.49 7.23
CA ALA A 41 -6.76 5.78 5.82
C ALA A 41 -6.67 7.28 5.53
N GLU A 42 -7.52 8.11 6.15
CA GLU A 42 -7.45 9.57 6.04
C GLU A 42 -6.16 10.13 6.65
N GLY A 43 -5.70 9.60 7.77
CA GLY A 43 -4.43 9.97 8.39
C GLY A 43 -3.23 9.63 7.51
N GLU A 44 -3.21 8.44 6.92
CA GLU A 44 -2.17 8.03 5.97
C GLU A 44 -2.18 8.89 4.71
N LEU A 45 -3.36 9.18 4.15
CA LEU A 45 -3.48 10.00 2.95
C LEU A 45 -3.01 11.45 3.20
N THR A 46 -3.39 12.02 4.34
CA THR A 46 -2.98 13.38 4.73
C THR A 46 -1.47 13.46 4.95
N SER A 47 -0.90 12.47 5.62
CA SER A 47 0.56 12.37 5.82
C SER A 47 1.29 12.22 4.48
N ALA A 48 0.74 11.40 3.58
CA ALA A 48 1.24 11.21 2.22
C ALA A 48 1.31 12.52 1.43
N VAL A 49 0.21 13.27 1.42
CA VAL A 49 0.13 14.54 0.69
C VAL A 49 1.12 15.56 1.24
N ASN A 50 1.24 15.67 2.56
CA ASN A 50 2.15 16.60 3.20
C ASN A 50 3.61 16.25 2.91
N GLU A 51 3.96 14.97 2.95
CA GLU A 51 5.32 14.51 2.69
C GLU A 51 5.74 14.66 1.22
N VAL A 52 4.84 14.38 0.28
CA VAL A 52 5.08 14.68 -1.14
C VAL A 52 5.28 16.18 -1.35
N ARG A 53 4.47 17.01 -0.69
CA ARG A 53 4.61 18.48 -0.73
C ARG A 53 5.97 18.92 -0.19
N ASP A 54 6.39 18.40 0.96
CA ASP A 54 7.66 18.75 1.60
C ASP A 54 8.86 18.29 0.74
N THR A 55 8.77 17.14 0.11
CA THR A 55 9.82 16.63 -0.78
C THR A 55 9.95 17.46 -2.05
N ILE A 56 8.83 17.91 -2.63
CA ILE A 56 8.83 18.82 -3.78
C ILE A 56 9.46 20.17 -3.42
N GLN A 57 9.24 20.65 -2.18
CA GLN A 57 9.80 21.94 -1.73
C GLN A 57 11.26 21.87 -1.29
N LYS A 58 11.73 20.73 -0.76
CA LYS A 58 13.10 20.62 -0.21
C LYS A 58 14.16 20.16 -1.18
N GLY A 59 13.78 19.68 -2.36
CA GLY A 59 14.77 19.19 -3.35
C GLY A 59 15.69 18.13 -2.72
N ASP A 60 15.75 17.04 -3.37
CA ASP A 60 16.55 15.84 -3.15
C ASP A 60 17.83 16.07 -2.32
N THR A 61 17.79 15.96 -0.96
CA THR A 61 19.05 15.79 -0.19
C THR A 61 18.80 15.29 1.23
N VAL A 62 19.53 14.24 1.58
CA VAL A 62 19.93 13.78 2.93
C VAL A 62 18.91 12.93 3.67
N TYR A 63 18.98 11.65 3.40
CA TYR A 63 18.29 10.59 4.17
C TYR A 63 18.88 10.32 5.57
N ALA A 64 19.92 11.06 5.98
CA ALA A 64 20.60 10.85 7.25
C ALA A 64 19.73 11.37 8.41
N GLY A 65 19.15 10.46 9.18
CA GLY A 65 18.38 10.74 10.39
C GLY A 65 16.86 10.63 10.25
N GLU A 66 16.33 10.31 9.08
CA GLU A 66 14.90 10.03 8.91
C GLU A 66 14.52 8.62 9.41
N ARG A 67 13.34 8.52 10.01
CA ARG A 67 12.83 7.24 10.51
C ARG A 67 12.15 6.46 9.38
N LEU A 68 12.41 5.16 9.33
CA LEU A 68 11.66 4.22 8.52
C LEU A 68 10.18 4.21 8.94
N THR A 69 9.29 4.16 7.97
CA THR A 69 7.85 4.05 8.24
C THR A 69 7.47 2.57 8.35
N ASP A 70 7.21 2.11 9.57
CA ASP A 70 6.90 0.71 9.90
C ASP A 70 5.39 0.42 10.03
N ASN A 71 4.54 1.44 10.03
CA ASN A 71 3.10 1.32 10.28
C ASN A 71 2.26 1.31 8.99
N ARG A 72 2.59 0.39 8.07
CA ARG A 72 1.82 0.22 6.81
C ARG A 72 1.00 -1.05 6.86
N GLY A 73 -0.33 -0.90 7.03
CA GLY A 73 -1.26 -2.02 6.97
C GLY A 73 -1.51 -2.49 5.53
N LEU A 74 -1.37 -3.79 5.28
CA LEU A 74 -1.71 -4.39 3.98
C LEU A 74 -3.17 -4.09 3.57
N ILE A 75 -4.08 -4.10 4.53
CA ILE A 75 -5.51 -3.81 4.31
C ILE A 75 -5.71 -2.37 3.86
N SER A 76 -5.06 -1.40 4.53
CA SER A 76 -5.09 0.02 4.13
C SER A 76 -4.54 0.21 2.71
N TYR A 77 -3.45 -0.46 2.37
CA TYR A 77 -2.89 -0.42 1.01
C TYR A 77 -3.90 -0.90 -0.05
N ILE A 78 -4.55 -2.04 0.18
CA ILE A 78 -5.52 -2.62 -0.75
C ILE A 78 -6.72 -1.69 -0.92
N LEU A 79 -7.31 -1.22 0.20
CA LEU A 79 -8.48 -0.33 0.17
C LEU A 79 -8.18 1.00 -0.53
N LEU A 80 -7.07 1.65 -0.19
CA LEU A 80 -6.67 2.91 -0.81
C LEU A 80 -6.33 2.74 -2.29
N SER A 81 -5.71 1.63 -2.67
CA SER A 81 -5.44 1.33 -4.07
C SER A 81 -6.73 1.17 -4.90
N ILE A 82 -7.76 0.52 -4.33
CA ILE A 82 -9.07 0.38 -4.98
C ILE A 82 -9.78 1.75 -5.08
N ILE A 83 -9.87 2.48 -3.97
CA ILE A 83 -10.57 3.78 -3.90
C ILE A 83 -9.94 4.81 -4.86
N THR A 84 -8.61 4.82 -4.95
CA THR A 84 -7.87 5.76 -5.81
C THR A 84 -7.63 5.26 -7.23
N CYS A 85 -8.29 4.15 -7.64
CA CYS A 85 -8.07 3.52 -8.95
C CYS A 85 -6.59 3.27 -9.26
N GLY A 86 -5.79 2.86 -8.25
CA GLY A 86 -4.38 2.53 -8.40
C GLY A 86 -3.40 3.70 -8.20
N ILE A 87 -3.87 4.95 -8.07
CA ILE A 87 -2.98 6.11 -7.84
C ILE A 87 -2.16 5.93 -6.55
N TYR A 88 -2.76 5.36 -5.50
CA TYR A 88 -2.08 5.09 -4.25
C TYR A 88 -0.87 4.13 -4.40
N SER A 89 -0.87 3.27 -5.41
CA SER A 89 0.27 2.38 -5.70
C SER A 89 1.53 3.17 -6.06
N TYR A 90 1.40 4.30 -6.75
CA TYR A 90 2.55 5.17 -7.08
C TYR A 90 3.13 5.84 -5.83
N TYR A 91 2.24 6.26 -4.91
CA TYR A 91 2.69 6.76 -3.61
C TYR A 91 3.44 5.67 -2.82
N PHE A 92 2.95 4.45 -2.84
CA PHE A 92 3.60 3.32 -2.18
C PHE A 92 5.01 3.05 -2.76
N VAL A 93 5.16 3.12 -4.10
CA VAL A 93 6.46 3.02 -4.77
C VAL A 93 7.41 4.13 -4.31
N TYR A 94 6.91 5.37 -4.20
CA TYR A 94 7.70 6.49 -3.70
C TYR A 94 8.22 6.23 -2.28
N LYS A 95 7.34 5.83 -1.37
CA LYS A 95 7.69 5.53 0.02
C LYS A 95 8.67 4.37 0.11
N MET A 96 8.45 3.33 -0.67
CA MET A 96 9.34 2.16 -0.70
C MET A 96 10.73 2.54 -1.20
N ALA A 97 10.84 3.34 -2.26
CA ALA A 97 12.13 3.83 -2.75
C ALA A 97 12.86 4.65 -1.68
N HIS A 98 12.14 5.52 -0.99
CA HIS A 98 12.66 6.35 0.10
C HIS A 98 13.19 5.50 1.26
N ASP A 99 12.37 4.57 1.77
CA ASP A 99 12.75 3.70 2.90
C ASP A 99 13.93 2.79 2.55
N VAL A 100 14.00 2.29 1.32
CA VAL A 100 15.14 1.49 0.85
C VAL A 100 16.41 2.34 0.76
N ASN A 101 16.32 3.59 0.34
CA ASN A 101 17.47 4.49 0.32
C ASN A 101 17.99 4.79 1.73
N ILE A 102 17.10 4.92 2.72
CA ILE A 102 17.47 5.05 4.14
C ILE A 102 18.11 3.76 4.64
N ALA A 103 17.43 2.62 4.48
CA ALA A 103 17.87 1.33 5.01
C ALA A 103 19.20 0.85 4.39
N CYS A 104 19.38 1.11 3.11
CA CYS A 104 20.59 0.73 2.37
C CYS A 104 21.59 1.89 2.25
N SER A 105 21.46 2.94 3.06
CA SER A 105 22.39 4.07 3.04
C SER A 105 23.83 3.62 3.26
N GLY A 106 24.76 4.15 2.43
CA GLY A 106 26.17 3.77 2.48
C GLY A 106 26.57 2.56 1.61
N ASP A 107 25.66 2.00 0.82
CA ASP A 107 25.99 0.98 -0.20
C ASP A 107 26.46 1.60 -1.54
N GLY A 108 26.46 2.92 -1.64
CA GLY A 108 26.85 3.66 -2.85
C GLY A 108 25.84 3.55 -4.00
N GLN A 109 24.65 3.01 -3.75
CA GLN A 109 23.60 2.86 -4.74
C GLN A 109 22.38 3.69 -4.34
N GLU A 110 21.64 4.16 -5.35
CA GLU A 110 20.37 4.85 -5.18
C GLU A 110 19.25 4.08 -5.89
N THR A 111 18.10 3.97 -5.21
CA THR A 111 16.88 3.47 -5.84
C THR A 111 16.14 4.64 -6.46
N GLY A 112 15.89 4.56 -7.76
CA GLY A 112 15.24 5.63 -8.52
C GLY A 112 13.89 6.02 -7.91
N GLY A 113 13.70 7.32 -7.75
CA GLY A 113 12.48 7.89 -7.17
C GLY A 113 11.26 7.77 -8.08
N LEU A 114 10.10 8.24 -7.58
CA LEU A 114 8.81 8.14 -8.25
C LEU A 114 8.80 8.73 -9.67
N LEU A 115 9.42 9.89 -9.86
CA LEU A 115 9.43 10.55 -11.17
C LEU A 115 10.13 9.69 -12.22
N GLN A 116 11.30 9.16 -11.87
CA GLN A 116 12.05 8.26 -12.74
C GLN A 116 11.27 6.97 -13.01
N TYR A 117 10.63 6.42 -11.97
CA TYR A 117 9.78 5.22 -12.11
C TYR A 117 8.63 5.44 -13.09
N ILE A 118 7.89 6.55 -12.97
CA ILE A 118 6.74 6.85 -13.86
C ILE A 118 7.22 7.08 -15.28
N LEU A 119 8.20 7.97 -15.50
CA LEU A 119 8.68 8.32 -16.84
C LEU A 119 9.21 7.10 -17.59
N LEU A 120 10.06 6.29 -16.94
CA LEU A 120 10.61 5.11 -17.57
C LEU A 120 9.58 4.00 -17.74
N SER A 121 8.60 3.87 -16.83
CA SER A 121 7.51 2.91 -17.01
C SER A 121 6.62 3.25 -18.19
N ILE A 122 6.35 4.54 -18.43
CA ILE A 122 5.58 4.97 -19.62
C ILE A 122 6.39 4.68 -20.90
N VAL A 123 7.65 5.09 -20.96
CA VAL A 123 8.51 4.88 -22.15
C VAL A 123 8.70 3.40 -22.48
N THR A 124 8.79 2.55 -21.46
CA THR A 124 9.02 1.10 -21.65
C THR A 124 7.73 0.27 -21.61
N CYS A 125 6.55 0.91 -21.70
CA CYS A 125 5.26 0.23 -21.61
C CYS A 125 5.14 -0.69 -20.38
N GLY A 126 5.66 -0.24 -19.23
CA GLY A 126 5.59 -0.96 -17.96
C GLY A 126 6.75 -1.92 -17.67
N LEU A 127 7.63 -2.22 -18.64
CA LEU A 127 8.77 -3.13 -18.40
C LEU A 127 9.74 -2.61 -17.34
N TYR A 128 9.88 -1.29 -17.23
CA TYR A 128 10.74 -0.69 -16.20
C TYR A 128 10.27 -1.03 -14.77
N SER A 129 8.99 -1.22 -14.54
CA SER A 129 8.48 -1.60 -13.22
C SER A 129 9.05 -2.95 -12.75
N LEU A 130 9.16 -3.93 -13.64
CA LEU A 130 9.75 -5.23 -13.36
C LEU A 130 11.25 -5.12 -13.05
N TYR A 131 11.96 -4.32 -13.82
CA TYR A 131 13.39 -4.06 -13.59
C TYR A 131 13.62 -3.34 -12.25
N TRP A 132 12.77 -2.37 -11.92
CA TRP A 132 12.84 -1.62 -10.69
C TRP A 132 12.62 -2.52 -9.46
N GLU A 133 11.58 -3.37 -9.48
CA GLU A 133 11.29 -4.34 -8.42
C GLU A 133 12.44 -5.36 -8.26
N TYR A 134 12.99 -5.83 -9.36
CA TYR A 134 14.15 -6.72 -9.37
C TYR A 134 15.37 -6.09 -8.70
N LYS A 135 15.70 -4.86 -9.10
CA LYS A 135 16.84 -4.11 -8.54
C LYS A 135 16.65 -3.84 -7.04
N LEU A 136 15.45 -3.44 -6.66
CA LEU A 136 15.08 -3.16 -5.27
C LEU A 136 15.23 -4.42 -4.40
N GLY A 137 14.71 -5.55 -4.83
CA GLY A 137 14.82 -6.82 -4.11
C GLY A 137 16.27 -7.29 -3.92
N ASN A 138 17.09 -7.17 -4.97
CA ASN A 138 18.51 -7.52 -4.87
C ASN A 138 19.27 -6.58 -3.91
N ARG A 139 18.96 -5.28 -3.94
CA ARG A 139 19.59 -4.29 -3.05
C ARG A 139 19.24 -4.56 -1.59
N LEU A 140 17.97 -4.87 -1.29
CA LEU A 140 17.53 -5.25 0.05
C LEU A 140 18.21 -6.54 0.53
N ALA A 141 18.26 -7.57 -0.30
CA ALA A 141 18.91 -8.83 0.03
C ALA A 141 20.41 -8.65 0.32
N ALA A 142 21.10 -7.82 -0.46
CA ALA A 142 22.52 -7.52 -0.26
C ALA A 142 22.81 -6.76 1.03
N ASN A 143 21.90 -5.88 1.47
CA ASN A 143 22.07 -5.08 2.69
C ASN A 143 21.49 -5.74 3.96
N ALA A 144 20.69 -6.80 3.82
CA ALA A 144 20.07 -7.53 4.94
C ALA A 144 21.06 -8.00 6.03
N PRO A 145 22.26 -8.52 5.70
CA PRO A 145 23.23 -8.94 6.71
C PRO A 145 23.67 -7.83 7.66
N ARG A 146 23.61 -6.56 7.25
CA ARG A 146 23.94 -5.40 8.10
C ARG A 146 22.96 -5.26 9.29
N TYR A 147 21.76 -5.83 9.16
CA TYR A 147 20.72 -5.85 10.19
C TYR A 147 20.59 -7.21 10.87
N GLY A 148 21.56 -8.11 10.68
CA GLY A 148 21.51 -9.47 11.23
C GLY A 148 20.45 -10.37 10.59
N MET A 149 19.91 -9.97 9.42
CA MET A 149 18.91 -10.72 8.67
C MET A 149 19.55 -11.38 7.45
N THR A 150 19.09 -12.60 7.14
CA THR A 150 19.47 -13.29 5.90
C THR A 150 18.21 -13.65 5.15
N PHE A 151 18.06 -13.13 3.94
CA PHE A 151 16.97 -13.49 3.04
C PHE A 151 17.46 -14.47 1.99
N GLN A 152 16.68 -15.53 1.76
CA GLN A 152 16.88 -16.43 0.61
C GLN A 152 16.23 -15.83 -0.64
N GLU A 153 15.22 -15.00 -0.44
CA GLU A 153 14.51 -14.27 -1.49
C GLU A 153 15.33 -13.07 -1.94
N ASN A 154 15.40 -12.90 -3.23
CA ASN A 154 16.07 -11.78 -3.90
C ASN A 154 15.18 -11.18 -5.01
N GLY A 155 15.71 -10.24 -5.77
CA GLY A 155 14.96 -9.62 -6.86
C GLY A 155 14.50 -10.63 -7.92
N THR A 156 15.22 -11.73 -8.12
CA THR A 156 14.80 -12.81 -9.03
C THR A 156 13.54 -13.51 -8.52
N THR A 157 13.45 -13.79 -7.23
CA THR A 157 12.27 -14.38 -6.61
C THR A 157 11.06 -13.46 -6.76
N ILE A 158 11.21 -12.16 -6.51
CA ILE A 158 10.15 -11.16 -6.70
C ILE A 158 9.69 -11.15 -8.16
N LEU A 159 10.61 -11.13 -9.11
CA LEU A 159 10.31 -11.14 -10.54
C LEU A 159 9.54 -12.40 -10.94
N MET A 160 9.96 -13.57 -10.47
CA MET A 160 9.29 -14.84 -10.74
C MET A 160 7.85 -14.84 -10.20
N TRP A 161 7.63 -14.38 -8.98
CA TRP A 161 6.28 -14.26 -8.42
C TRP A 161 5.41 -13.27 -9.18
N ARG A 162 5.97 -12.16 -9.62
CA ARG A 162 5.26 -11.16 -10.42
C ARG A 162 4.81 -11.72 -11.77
N LEU A 163 5.72 -12.41 -12.50
CA LEU A 163 5.43 -13.04 -13.78
C LEU A 163 4.42 -14.17 -13.63
N PHE A 164 4.55 -14.99 -12.59
CA PHE A 164 3.62 -16.07 -12.30
C PHE A 164 2.21 -15.54 -11.97
N GLY A 165 2.12 -14.49 -11.14
CA GLY A 165 0.85 -13.83 -10.84
C GLY A 165 0.19 -13.21 -12.08
N ALA A 166 0.96 -12.58 -12.95
CA ALA A 166 0.46 -12.04 -14.23
C ALA A 166 -0.06 -13.14 -15.16
N LEU A 167 0.65 -14.27 -15.24
CA LEU A 167 0.23 -15.43 -16.01
C LEU A 167 -1.07 -16.03 -15.49
N LEU A 168 -1.20 -16.20 -14.16
CA LEU A 168 -2.43 -16.70 -13.55
C LEU A 168 -3.62 -15.77 -13.81
N CYS A 169 -3.40 -14.44 -13.72
CA CYS A 169 -4.42 -13.46 -14.02
C CYS A 169 -4.87 -13.55 -15.49
N PHE A 170 -3.92 -13.68 -16.43
CA PHE A 170 -4.21 -13.83 -17.85
C PHE A 170 -5.00 -15.11 -18.15
N VAL A 171 -4.60 -16.25 -17.59
CA VAL A 171 -5.32 -17.52 -17.74
C VAL A 171 -6.72 -17.42 -17.13
N GLY A 172 -6.85 -16.83 -15.95
CA GLY A 172 -8.14 -16.64 -15.28
C GLY A 172 -9.11 -15.78 -16.08
N THR A 173 -8.64 -14.69 -16.69
CA THR A 173 -9.48 -13.85 -17.56
C THR A 173 -9.86 -14.57 -18.85
N PHE A 174 -8.92 -15.29 -19.47
CA PHE A 174 -9.18 -16.05 -20.70
C PHE A 174 -10.21 -17.17 -20.47
N VAL A 175 -10.09 -17.92 -19.38
CA VAL A 175 -11.05 -18.97 -19.01
C VAL A 175 -12.41 -18.36 -18.69
N GLY A 176 -12.45 -17.27 -17.91
CA GLY A 176 -13.68 -16.58 -17.55
C GLY A 176 -14.46 -16.05 -18.76
N THR A 177 -13.77 -15.52 -19.78
CA THR A 177 -14.41 -15.02 -21.00
C THR A 177 -14.88 -16.12 -21.95
N ASN A 178 -14.38 -17.35 -21.82
CA ASN A 178 -14.82 -18.48 -22.67
C ASN A 178 -15.90 -19.36 -22.00
N ILE A 179 -16.20 -19.16 -20.71
CA ILE A 179 -17.24 -19.92 -19.98
C ILE A 179 -18.56 -19.13 -19.90
N LEU A 180 -18.55 -17.81 -20.07
CA LEU A 180 -19.73 -16.94 -20.16
C LEU A 180 -20.22 -16.81 -21.59
#